data_0b630d51acc8a92fdb6fb74a210c2d5e
#
_entry.id   0b630d51acc8a92fdb6fb74a210c2d5e
#
_cell.length_a   1.000
_cell.length_b   1.000
_cell.length_c   1.000
_cell.angle_alpha   90.00
_cell.angle_beta   90.00
_cell.angle_gamma   90.00
#
_symmetry.space_group_name_H-M   'P 1'
#
loop_
_entity.id
_entity.type
_entity.pdbx_description
1 polymer ?
#
loop_
_entity_poly.entity_id
_entity_poly.type
_entity_poly.pdbx_seq_one_letter_code
_entity_poly.pdbx_strand_id
1 'polypeptide(L)'
;MKKVVLASLLAVAGAAPFASFAYAQQPAAGGIQMSQDEYAAYNKANSESTAAAKAADFEAYLKAYPNSAVKADVLNQILFADSQTGDQAATLNAADRLLVVDPNNLRALTFEVYYGRLNADKLTDPAAKQAALDKVAAFAQQGLNATKPKDMSDADFATLKSKTDPTFESAIADADIAKKDNASAITILKKEIDGDKDDTTKPSQTLQDVYVLAQAYYSSTPPDYLNCAWYATRAAAFAPAAYKTTIEPLATYCYKKYHGNADGYDAMQTAVQTNLDPPAGFLAGVKAAPKPADLVASLVESTPDLATLALGDKETALQYGTALDPKTGTVDPATGKKDPKTQKTDADEVFDSVKGKQVEFPNVTVVTATDSQLVLEVSDDAVASKTPDFTVNLKEPLKTIPQPGDKITVDGTYDSYTGSPLMITMTDGSVVPKKPAAKPAPAHHPVHH
;
A
#
# COMPACT_ATOMS: atom_id res chain seq x y z
N MET A 1 -4.80 -7.73 4.41
CA MET A 1 -4.91 -7.68 2.94
C MET A 1 -3.66 -8.33 2.36
N LYS A 2 -3.81 -9.32 1.47
CA LYS A 2 -2.66 -9.97 0.82
C LYS A 2 -1.95 -8.92 -0.02
N LYS A 3 -0.65 -8.72 0.22
CA LYS A 3 0.21 -7.86 -0.60
C LYS A 3 0.20 -8.43 -2.01
N VAL A 4 -0.47 -7.76 -2.94
CA VAL A 4 -0.37 -8.06 -4.37
C VAL A 4 0.96 -7.47 -4.81
N VAL A 5 1.96 -8.34 -4.97
CA VAL A 5 3.27 -8.00 -5.52
C VAL A 5 3.07 -7.78 -7.02
N LEU A 6 3.35 -6.58 -7.48
CA LEU A 6 3.27 -6.18 -8.90
C LEU A 6 4.45 -6.74 -9.71
N ALA A 7 4.65 -8.05 -9.70
CA ALA A 7 5.68 -8.69 -10.53
C ALA A 7 5.33 -8.75 -12.03
N SER A 8 4.14 -8.33 -12.44
CA SER A 8 3.62 -8.63 -13.78
C SER A 8 3.50 -7.43 -14.76
N LEU A 9 3.78 -6.22 -14.33
CA LEU A 9 3.72 -5.04 -15.23
C LEU A 9 4.97 -4.85 -16.11
N LEU A 10 6.09 -5.46 -15.75
CA LEU A 10 7.37 -5.36 -16.48
C LEU A 10 7.42 -6.13 -17.81
N ALA A 11 6.43 -6.95 -18.11
CA ALA A 11 6.46 -7.81 -19.31
C ALA A 11 6.16 -7.08 -20.63
N VAL A 12 5.74 -5.80 -20.62
CA VAL A 12 5.41 -5.06 -21.85
C VAL A 12 6.50 -4.10 -22.30
N ALA A 13 7.47 -3.76 -21.44
CA ALA A 13 8.64 -2.98 -21.81
C ALA A 13 9.77 -3.85 -22.41
N GLY A 14 9.45 -5.09 -22.80
CA GLY A 14 10.37 -5.99 -23.42
C GLY A 14 10.90 -5.45 -24.74
N ALA A 15 12.20 -5.28 -24.80
CA ALA A 15 13.07 -5.33 -26.00
C ALA A 15 13.19 -4.09 -26.88
N ALA A 16 12.47 -3.00 -26.72
CA ALA A 16 12.53 -1.95 -27.71
C ALA A 16 13.52 -0.77 -27.50
N PRO A 17 13.97 -0.34 -26.32
CA PRO A 17 14.81 0.86 -26.24
C PRO A 17 16.30 0.63 -26.55
N PHE A 18 16.79 -0.63 -26.55
CA PHE A 18 18.22 -0.89 -26.66
C PHE A 18 18.71 -1.26 -28.08
N ALA A 19 17.79 -1.52 -29.01
CA ALA A 19 18.14 -1.94 -30.36
C ALA A 19 18.80 -0.84 -31.22
N SER A 20 18.78 0.42 -30.79
CA SER A 20 19.23 1.56 -31.59
C SER A 20 20.61 2.12 -31.22
N PHE A 21 21.29 1.53 -30.26
CA PHE A 21 22.63 1.98 -29.85
C PHE A 21 23.76 1.16 -30.42
N ALA A 22 23.66 0.77 -31.70
CA ALA A 22 24.84 0.35 -32.45
C ALA A 22 25.65 1.60 -32.79
N TYR A 23 26.39 2.15 -31.85
CA TYR A 23 27.48 3.06 -32.18
C TYR A 23 28.55 2.23 -32.87
N ALA A 24 28.65 2.38 -34.16
CA ALA A 24 29.88 2.03 -34.85
C ALA A 24 30.98 2.98 -34.32
N GLN A 25 31.68 2.58 -33.25
CA GLN A 25 32.90 3.24 -32.86
C GLN A 25 33.92 3.03 -33.96
N GLN A 26 34.06 4.04 -34.82
CA GLN A 26 35.26 4.15 -35.61
C GLN A 26 36.43 4.39 -34.66
N PRO A 27 37.56 3.63 -34.73
CA PRO A 27 38.69 3.84 -33.84
C PRO A 27 39.12 5.30 -33.91
N ALA A 28 39.14 5.97 -32.76
CA ALA A 28 39.73 7.31 -32.68
C ALA A 28 41.19 7.28 -33.19
N ALA A 29 41.64 8.36 -33.80
CA ALA A 29 42.95 8.52 -34.42
C ALA A 29 44.12 8.61 -33.40
N GLY A 30 44.24 7.61 -32.55
CA GLY A 30 45.33 7.27 -31.66
C GLY A 30 45.36 5.75 -31.60
N GLY A 31 45.86 5.10 -32.62
CA GLY A 31 45.69 3.69 -32.94
C GLY A 31 45.89 2.76 -31.74
N ILE A 32 44.79 2.08 -31.31
CA ILE A 32 44.89 0.93 -30.42
C ILE A 32 45.80 -0.09 -31.09
N GLN A 33 46.95 -0.38 -30.49
CA GLN A 33 47.87 -1.35 -31.02
C GLN A 33 47.38 -2.75 -30.64
N MET A 34 46.84 -3.45 -31.61
CA MET A 34 46.55 -4.90 -31.55
C MET A 34 47.57 -5.65 -32.38
N SER A 35 47.93 -6.87 -31.96
CA SER A 35 48.63 -7.79 -32.86
C SER A 35 47.71 -8.17 -34.02
N GLN A 36 48.31 -8.66 -35.13
CA GLN A 36 47.52 -9.08 -36.29
C GLN A 36 46.55 -10.22 -35.94
N ASP A 37 46.98 -11.15 -35.09
CA ASP A 37 46.14 -12.28 -34.64
C ASP A 37 45.02 -11.82 -33.73
N GLU A 38 45.26 -10.86 -32.81
CA GLU A 38 44.28 -10.24 -31.94
C GLU A 38 43.21 -9.50 -32.77
N TYR A 39 43.64 -8.71 -33.75
CA TYR A 39 42.74 -8.01 -34.66
C TYR A 39 41.88 -8.97 -35.49
N ALA A 40 42.46 -10.05 -35.99
CA ALA A 40 41.71 -11.09 -36.71
C ALA A 40 40.66 -11.79 -35.84
N ALA A 41 41.01 -12.10 -34.59
CA ALA A 41 40.07 -12.69 -33.62
C ALA A 41 38.92 -11.73 -33.27
N TYR A 42 39.22 -10.45 -33.06
CA TYR A 42 38.21 -9.43 -32.82
C TYR A 42 37.24 -9.29 -34.00
N ASN A 43 37.76 -9.18 -35.22
CA ASN A 43 36.94 -9.06 -36.42
C ASN A 43 36.10 -10.31 -36.67
N LYS A 44 36.61 -11.50 -36.41
CA LYS A 44 35.85 -12.74 -36.49
C LYS A 44 34.62 -12.65 -35.55
N ALA A 45 34.83 -12.38 -34.26
CA ALA A 45 33.75 -12.25 -33.30
C ALA A 45 32.74 -11.15 -33.69
N ASN A 46 33.21 -10.01 -34.15
CA ASN A 46 32.38 -8.91 -34.56
C ASN A 46 31.52 -9.21 -35.81
N SER A 47 32.00 -10.07 -36.72
CA SER A 47 31.27 -10.46 -37.94
C SER A 47 30.24 -11.55 -37.73
N GLU A 48 30.16 -12.17 -36.54
CA GLU A 48 29.14 -13.18 -36.23
C GLU A 48 27.74 -12.65 -36.42
N SER A 49 26.89 -13.43 -37.09
CA SER A 49 25.55 -13.03 -37.48
C SER A 49 24.48 -13.28 -36.37
N THR A 50 24.77 -14.15 -35.43
CA THR A 50 23.87 -14.45 -34.30
C THR A 50 24.41 -13.95 -32.99
N ALA A 51 23.54 -13.49 -32.11
CA ALA A 51 23.93 -12.99 -30.80
C ALA A 51 24.69 -14.04 -29.98
N ALA A 52 24.25 -15.30 -29.99
CA ALA A 52 24.89 -16.37 -29.25
C ALA A 52 26.30 -16.68 -29.77
N ALA A 53 26.51 -16.72 -31.11
CA ALA A 53 27.84 -16.95 -31.67
C ALA A 53 28.77 -15.75 -31.42
N LYS A 54 28.25 -14.51 -31.53
CA LYS A 54 28.99 -13.30 -31.20
C LYS A 54 29.47 -13.29 -29.75
N ALA A 55 28.60 -13.59 -28.79
CA ALA A 55 28.99 -13.69 -27.39
C ALA A 55 30.09 -14.78 -27.19
N ALA A 56 29.88 -15.98 -27.74
CA ALA A 56 30.82 -17.08 -27.61
C ALA A 56 32.21 -16.75 -28.19
N ASP A 57 32.28 -16.11 -29.38
CA ASP A 57 33.55 -15.74 -30.02
C ASP A 57 34.24 -14.58 -29.29
N PHE A 58 33.49 -13.63 -28.73
CA PHE A 58 34.06 -12.59 -27.86
C PHE A 58 34.58 -13.15 -26.54
N GLU A 59 33.90 -14.14 -25.96
CA GLU A 59 34.41 -14.86 -24.78
C GLU A 59 35.72 -15.61 -25.08
N ALA A 60 35.79 -16.27 -26.23
CA ALA A 60 37.05 -16.91 -26.70
C ALA A 60 38.16 -15.87 -26.91
N TYR A 61 37.82 -14.70 -27.45
CA TYR A 61 38.72 -13.58 -27.56
C TYR A 61 39.27 -13.13 -26.19
N LEU A 62 38.42 -12.88 -25.20
CA LEU A 62 38.88 -12.47 -23.86
C LEU A 62 39.75 -13.52 -23.18
N LYS A 63 39.48 -14.80 -23.45
CA LYS A 63 40.32 -15.90 -22.96
C LYS A 63 41.72 -15.89 -23.59
N ALA A 64 41.82 -15.58 -24.87
CA ALA A 64 43.07 -15.51 -25.59
C ALA A 64 43.86 -14.19 -25.29
N TYR A 65 43.11 -13.09 -25.09
CA TYR A 65 43.66 -11.75 -24.90
C TYR A 65 43.12 -11.06 -23.62
N PRO A 66 43.43 -11.59 -22.41
CA PRO A 66 42.82 -11.13 -21.15
C PRO A 66 43.17 -9.68 -20.78
N ASN A 67 44.29 -9.18 -21.34
CA ASN A 67 44.79 -7.81 -21.11
C ASN A 67 44.63 -6.91 -22.36
N SER A 68 43.71 -7.25 -23.25
CA SER A 68 43.42 -6.45 -24.43
C SER A 68 43.10 -5.00 -24.10
N ALA A 69 43.60 -4.07 -24.90
CA ALA A 69 43.28 -2.64 -24.78
C ALA A 69 41.80 -2.34 -25.07
N VAL A 70 41.09 -3.24 -25.78
CA VAL A 70 39.64 -3.14 -26.08
C VAL A 70 38.78 -3.99 -25.19
N LYS A 71 39.29 -4.45 -24.06
CA LYS A 71 38.53 -5.33 -23.13
C LYS A 71 37.19 -4.76 -22.74
N ALA A 72 37.08 -3.47 -22.45
CA ALA A 72 35.82 -2.82 -22.09
C ALA A 72 34.81 -2.86 -23.26
N ASP A 73 35.26 -2.60 -24.48
CA ASP A 73 34.44 -2.70 -25.68
C ASP A 73 33.95 -4.13 -25.91
N VAL A 74 34.85 -5.11 -25.82
CA VAL A 74 34.51 -6.53 -25.98
C VAL A 74 33.47 -6.98 -24.92
N LEU A 75 33.65 -6.61 -23.66
CA LEU A 75 32.67 -6.88 -22.61
C LEU A 75 31.30 -6.22 -22.88
N ASN A 76 31.31 -5.01 -23.44
CA ASN A 76 30.07 -4.32 -23.85
C ASN A 76 29.38 -5.04 -25.04
N GLN A 77 30.16 -5.61 -25.98
CA GLN A 77 29.62 -6.43 -27.07
C GLN A 77 29.03 -7.76 -26.54
N ILE A 78 29.69 -8.42 -25.58
CA ILE A 78 29.17 -9.63 -24.91
C ILE A 78 27.89 -9.29 -24.22
N LEU A 79 27.83 -8.25 -23.36
CA LEU A 79 26.65 -7.80 -22.66
C LEU A 79 25.48 -7.57 -23.62
N PHE A 80 25.72 -6.87 -24.73
CA PHE A 80 24.71 -6.61 -25.74
C PHE A 80 24.20 -7.91 -26.40
N ALA A 81 25.12 -8.81 -26.76
CA ALA A 81 24.78 -10.08 -27.38
C ALA A 81 23.98 -10.97 -26.41
N ASP A 82 24.45 -11.14 -25.17
CA ASP A 82 23.74 -11.95 -24.16
C ASP A 82 22.35 -11.42 -23.86
N SER A 83 22.20 -10.08 -23.80
CA SER A 83 20.87 -9.47 -23.61
C SER A 83 19.87 -9.81 -24.72
N GLN A 84 20.34 -10.02 -25.95
CA GLN A 84 19.49 -10.42 -27.09
C GLN A 84 19.10 -11.90 -27.04
N THR A 85 19.86 -12.75 -26.35
CA THR A 85 19.49 -14.17 -26.18
C THR A 85 18.39 -14.39 -25.14
N GLY A 86 18.13 -13.38 -24.28
CA GLY A 86 17.21 -13.49 -23.14
C GLY A 86 17.81 -14.27 -21.95
N ASP A 87 19.09 -14.63 -21.99
CA ASP A 87 19.80 -15.27 -20.87
C ASP A 87 20.15 -14.23 -19.81
N GLN A 88 19.32 -14.15 -18.78
CA GLN A 88 19.51 -13.22 -17.66
C GLN A 88 20.83 -13.45 -16.93
N ALA A 89 21.25 -14.72 -16.74
CA ALA A 89 22.45 -15.02 -15.98
C ALA A 89 23.71 -14.61 -16.76
N ALA A 90 23.76 -14.91 -18.05
CA ALA A 90 24.84 -14.45 -18.93
C ALA A 90 24.90 -12.92 -18.99
N THR A 91 23.76 -12.25 -19.17
CA THR A 91 23.67 -10.78 -19.21
C THR A 91 24.24 -10.14 -17.95
N LEU A 92 23.82 -10.61 -16.75
CA LEU A 92 24.33 -10.09 -15.47
C LEU A 92 25.84 -10.39 -15.28
N ASN A 93 26.30 -11.58 -15.67
CA ASN A 93 27.74 -11.89 -15.61
C ASN A 93 28.57 -10.93 -16.48
N ALA A 94 28.09 -10.64 -17.69
CA ALA A 94 28.74 -9.69 -18.57
C ALA A 94 28.71 -8.26 -18.01
N ALA A 95 27.58 -7.85 -17.41
CA ALA A 95 27.42 -6.54 -16.77
C ALA A 95 28.38 -6.36 -15.58
N ASP A 96 28.42 -7.33 -14.65
CA ASP A 96 29.34 -7.32 -13.51
C ASP A 96 30.81 -7.18 -13.96
N ARG A 97 31.22 -7.95 -14.95
CA ARG A 97 32.60 -7.90 -15.50
C ARG A 97 32.92 -6.57 -16.20
N LEU A 98 31.93 -6.01 -16.89
CA LEU A 98 32.09 -4.71 -17.55
C LEU A 98 32.20 -3.59 -16.50
N LEU A 99 31.45 -3.62 -15.44
CA LEU A 99 31.48 -2.62 -14.36
C LEU A 99 32.81 -2.64 -13.56
N VAL A 100 33.54 -3.76 -13.57
CA VAL A 100 34.91 -3.82 -13.02
C VAL A 100 35.87 -2.97 -13.82
N VAL A 101 35.74 -2.88 -15.15
CA VAL A 101 36.65 -2.14 -16.05
C VAL A 101 36.11 -0.76 -16.43
N ASP A 102 34.79 -0.60 -16.45
CA ASP A 102 34.11 0.67 -16.74
C ASP A 102 32.96 0.86 -15.76
N PRO A 103 33.21 1.38 -14.53
CA PRO A 103 32.19 1.57 -13.52
C PRO A 103 31.07 2.54 -13.89
N ASN A 104 31.27 3.40 -14.89
CA ASN A 104 30.28 4.36 -15.36
C ASN A 104 29.47 3.86 -16.57
N ASN A 105 29.54 2.59 -16.89
CA ASN A 105 28.85 2.03 -18.05
C ASN A 105 27.33 2.00 -17.80
N LEU A 106 26.61 2.97 -18.35
CA LEU A 106 25.17 3.13 -18.15
C LEU A 106 24.37 1.91 -18.61
N ARG A 107 24.82 1.22 -19.67
CA ARG A 107 24.13 0.00 -20.13
C ARG A 107 24.23 -1.13 -19.10
N ALA A 108 25.45 -1.37 -18.61
CA ALA A 108 25.66 -2.41 -17.57
C ALA A 108 24.89 -2.09 -16.30
N LEU A 109 24.95 -0.84 -15.82
CA LEU A 109 24.16 -0.38 -14.66
C LEU A 109 22.66 -0.53 -14.88
N THR A 110 22.17 -0.27 -16.10
CA THR A 110 20.74 -0.46 -16.42
C THR A 110 20.32 -1.92 -16.32
N PHE A 111 21.14 -2.87 -16.80
CA PHE A 111 20.84 -4.30 -16.69
C PHE A 111 20.90 -4.79 -15.24
N GLU A 112 21.89 -4.33 -14.46
CA GLU A 112 21.96 -4.63 -13.02
C GLU A 112 20.69 -4.14 -12.28
N VAL A 113 20.26 -2.93 -12.55
CA VAL A 113 19.03 -2.38 -11.95
C VAL A 113 17.79 -3.14 -12.42
N TYR A 114 17.65 -3.36 -13.73
CA TYR A 114 16.48 -4.03 -14.29
C TYR A 114 16.30 -5.46 -13.75
N TYR A 115 17.33 -6.30 -13.91
CA TYR A 115 17.25 -7.69 -13.43
C TYR A 115 17.31 -7.79 -11.91
N GLY A 116 18.01 -6.87 -11.25
CA GLY A 116 18.05 -6.78 -9.79
C GLY A 116 16.65 -6.54 -9.19
N ARG A 117 15.87 -5.62 -9.77
CA ARG A 117 14.44 -5.39 -9.38
C ARG A 117 13.60 -6.66 -9.56
N LEU A 118 13.68 -7.28 -10.76
CA LEU A 118 12.95 -8.53 -11.04
C LEU A 118 13.29 -9.66 -10.07
N ASN A 119 14.54 -9.75 -9.65
CA ASN A 119 14.98 -10.75 -8.69
C ASN A 119 14.54 -10.42 -7.26
N ALA A 120 14.60 -9.14 -6.86
CA ALA A 120 14.10 -8.66 -5.56
C ALA A 120 12.60 -8.96 -5.40
N ASP A 121 11.81 -8.83 -6.46
CA ASP A 121 10.37 -9.08 -6.43
C ASP A 121 10.00 -10.55 -6.22
N LYS A 122 10.88 -11.48 -6.58
CA LYS A 122 10.71 -12.91 -6.31
C LYS A 122 10.96 -13.29 -4.85
N LEU A 123 11.62 -12.42 -4.08
CA LEU A 123 11.96 -12.68 -2.69
C LEU A 123 10.72 -12.47 -1.79
N THR A 124 10.46 -13.46 -0.96
CA THR A 124 9.35 -13.44 0.01
C THR A 124 9.78 -13.00 1.41
N ASP A 125 11.05 -13.20 1.75
CA ASP A 125 11.62 -12.69 3.00
C ASP A 125 11.83 -11.17 2.92
N PRO A 126 11.25 -10.38 3.84
CA PRO A 126 11.33 -8.93 3.79
C PRO A 126 12.74 -8.37 3.93
N ALA A 127 13.60 -9.01 4.74
CA ALA A 127 14.96 -8.54 4.96
C ALA A 127 15.84 -8.82 3.73
N ALA A 128 15.71 -10.01 3.13
CA ALA A 128 16.39 -10.35 1.89
C ALA A 128 15.93 -9.45 0.74
N LYS A 129 14.62 -9.18 0.63
CA LYS A 129 14.08 -8.26 -0.38
C LYS A 129 14.64 -6.86 -0.20
N GLN A 130 14.68 -6.32 1.03
CA GLN A 130 15.26 -5.01 1.32
C GLN A 130 16.73 -4.95 0.92
N ALA A 131 17.54 -5.95 1.31
CA ALA A 131 18.95 -5.98 0.97
C ALA A 131 19.18 -6.03 -0.56
N ALA A 132 18.34 -6.76 -1.29
CA ALA A 132 18.39 -6.79 -2.76
C ALA A 132 18.03 -5.42 -3.37
N LEU A 133 16.98 -4.76 -2.88
CA LEU A 133 16.60 -3.42 -3.34
C LEU A 133 17.66 -2.36 -2.99
N ASP A 134 18.32 -2.47 -1.85
CA ASP A 134 19.42 -1.58 -1.49
C ASP A 134 20.61 -1.72 -2.44
N LYS A 135 20.94 -2.94 -2.86
CA LYS A 135 21.97 -3.17 -3.88
C LYS A 135 21.56 -2.56 -5.22
N VAL A 136 20.31 -2.74 -5.63
CA VAL A 136 19.74 -2.15 -6.85
C VAL A 136 19.79 -0.63 -6.80
N ALA A 137 19.39 -0.01 -5.69
CA ALA A 137 19.44 1.44 -5.51
C ALA A 137 20.89 1.98 -5.56
N ALA A 138 21.87 1.22 -5.06
CA ALA A 138 23.28 1.60 -5.17
C ALA A 138 23.75 1.64 -6.64
N PHE A 139 23.41 0.66 -7.46
CA PHE A 139 23.69 0.69 -8.91
C PHE A 139 22.92 1.82 -9.59
N ALA A 140 21.69 2.05 -9.24
CA ALA A 140 20.88 3.15 -9.78
C ALA A 140 21.50 4.51 -9.45
N GLN A 141 21.94 4.72 -8.21
CA GLN A 141 22.62 5.96 -7.80
C GLN A 141 23.95 6.14 -8.54
N GLN A 142 24.70 5.06 -8.78
CA GLN A 142 25.92 5.09 -9.59
C GLN A 142 25.58 5.50 -11.02
N GLY A 143 24.49 4.98 -11.61
CA GLY A 143 24.02 5.35 -12.95
C GLY A 143 23.63 6.82 -13.04
N LEU A 144 22.90 7.36 -12.07
CA LEU A 144 22.55 8.79 -12.01
C LEU A 144 23.81 9.68 -11.95
N ASN A 145 24.84 9.22 -11.26
CA ASN A 145 26.12 9.94 -11.09
C ASN A 145 27.16 9.61 -12.18
N ALA A 146 26.81 8.76 -13.15
CA ALA A 146 27.77 8.34 -14.18
C ALA A 146 28.31 9.53 -14.97
N THR A 147 29.61 9.51 -15.21
CA THR A 147 30.29 10.54 -15.99
C THR A 147 30.31 10.18 -17.46
N LYS A 148 30.30 11.19 -18.31
CA LYS A 148 30.31 11.02 -19.75
C LYS A 148 31.63 10.36 -20.20
N PRO A 149 31.60 9.28 -21.01
CA PRO A 149 32.79 8.73 -21.68
C PRO A 149 33.49 9.79 -22.55
N LYS A 150 34.81 9.73 -22.58
CA LYS A 150 35.64 10.72 -23.33
C LYS A 150 35.29 10.80 -24.81
N ASP A 151 34.93 9.67 -25.39
CA ASP A 151 34.67 9.54 -26.83
C ASP A 151 33.22 9.73 -27.22
N MET A 152 32.36 10.07 -26.24
CA MET A 152 30.91 10.32 -26.45
C MET A 152 30.64 11.83 -26.52
N SER A 153 29.78 12.26 -27.45
CA SER A 153 29.31 13.65 -27.49
C SER A 153 28.41 14.00 -26.30
N ASP A 154 28.32 15.29 -25.93
CA ASP A 154 27.40 15.72 -24.86
C ASP A 154 25.95 15.43 -25.23
N ALA A 155 25.58 15.58 -26.51
CA ALA A 155 24.22 15.30 -26.98
C ALA A 155 23.87 13.81 -26.91
N ASP A 156 24.78 12.93 -27.26
CA ASP A 156 24.58 11.48 -27.19
C ASP A 156 24.48 11.03 -25.73
N PHE A 157 25.35 11.57 -24.87
CA PHE A 157 25.31 11.26 -23.44
C PHE A 157 24.01 11.75 -22.80
N ALA A 158 23.57 12.97 -23.12
CA ALA A 158 22.28 13.50 -22.64
C ALA A 158 21.09 12.62 -23.11
N THR A 159 21.15 12.17 -24.37
CA THR A 159 20.13 11.25 -24.92
C THR A 159 20.15 9.89 -24.21
N LEU A 160 21.32 9.36 -23.89
CA LEU A 160 21.44 8.11 -23.14
C LEU A 160 20.92 8.27 -21.73
N LYS A 161 21.30 9.34 -21.03
CA LYS A 161 20.82 9.68 -19.69
C LYS A 161 19.30 9.82 -19.65
N SER A 162 18.70 10.55 -20.58
CA SER A 162 17.23 10.72 -20.61
C SER A 162 16.46 9.40 -20.75
N LYS A 163 17.09 8.36 -21.28
CA LYS A 163 16.49 7.02 -21.41
C LYS A 163 16.76 6.12 -20.21
N THR A 164 17.85 6.34 -19.49
CA THR A 164 18.25 5.46 -18.38
C THR A 164 17.87 6.02 -17.01
N ASP A 165 17.88 7.35 -16.84
CA ASP A 165 17.62 8.00 -15.55
C ASP A 165 16.25 7.66 -14.96
N PRO A 166 15.13 7.60 -15.72
CA PRO A 166 13.85 7.17 -15.18
C PRO A 166 13.91 5.78 -14.55
N THR A 167 14.63 4.83 -15.17
CA THR A 167 14.81 3.49 -14.59
C THR A 167 15.58 3.52 -13.26
N PHE A 168 16.58 4.39 -13.17
CA PHE A 168 17.37 4.55 -11.94
C PHE A 168 16.56 5.26 -10.84
N GLU A 169 15.88 6.34 -11.16
CA GLU A 169 15.03 7.08 -10.21
C GLU A 169 13.92 6.19 -9.65
N SER A 170 13.22 5.44 -10.50
CA SER A 170 12.20 4.46 -10.10
C SER A 170 12.78 3.37 -9.17
N ALA A 171 13.96 2.86 -9.45
CA ALA A 171 14.60 1.83 -8.62
C ALA A 171 14.98 2.34 -7.22
N ILE A 172 15.42 3.59 -7.11
CA ILE A 172 15.69 4.23 -5.82
C ILE A 172 14.37 4.41 -5.05
N ALA A 173 13.32 4.87 -5.72
CA ALA A 173 12.00 5.04 -5.11
C ALA A 173 11.44 3.71 -4.56
N ASP A 174 11.60 2.59 -5.29
CA ASP A 174 11.20 1.26 -4.80
C ASP A 174 11.93 0.87 -3.49
N ALA A 175 13.24 1.14 -3.42
CA ALA A 175 14.03 0.87 -2.22
C ALA A 175 13.59 1.76 -1.05
N ASP A 176 13.28 3.03 -1.29
CA ASP A 176 12.80 3.96 -0.28
C ASP A 176 11.41 3.58 0.24
N ILE A 177 10.48 3.16 -0.64
CA ILE A 177 9.17 2.63 -0.24
C ILE A 177 9.34 1.39 0.65
N ALA A 178 10.25 0.48 0.30
CA ALA A 178 10.53 -0.71 1.08
C ALA A 178 11.08 -0.37 2.47
N LYS A 179 11.87 0.70 2.60
CA LYS A 179 12.34 1.28 3.87
C LYS A 179 11.26 2.06 4.62
N LYS A 180 10.10 2.30 4.00
CA LYS A 180 9.04 3.20 4.48
C LYS A 180 9.41 4.69 4.47
N ASP A 181 10.44 5.06 3.71
CA ASP A 181 10.75 6.46 3.39
C ASP A 181 9.92 6.92 2.18
N ASN A 182 8.61 6.97 2.40
CA ASN A 182 7.68 7.35 1.34
C ASN A 182 7.84 8.82 0.91
N ALA A 183 8.35 9.68 1.79
CA ALA A 183 8.57 11.09 1.45
C ALA A 183 9.65 11.28 0.39
N SER A 184 10.79 10.57 0.53
CA SER A 184 11.85 10.55 -0.47
C SER A 184 11.37 9.93 -1.78
N ALA A 185 10.68 8.79 -1.72
CA ALA A 185 10.11 8.12 -2.89
C ALA A 185 9.13 9.03 -3.66
N ILE A 186 8.21 9.71 -2.98
CA ILE A 186 7.27 10.66 -3.60
C ILE A 186 8.03 11.79 -4.30
N THR A 187 9.07 12.33 -3.67
CA THR A 187 9.85 13.43 -4.25
C THR A 187 10.55 13.00 -5.54
N ILE A 188 11.18 11.82 -5.55
CA ILE A 188 11.89 11.27 -6.71
C ILE A 188 10.89 10.98 -7.84
N LEU A 189 9.81 10.26 -7.54
CA LEU A 189 8.81 9.87 -8.53
C LEU A 189 8.11 11.08 -9.15
N LYS A 190 7.77 12.09 -8.36
CA LYS A 190 7.17 13.32 -8.93
C LYS A 190 8.12 14.02 -9.89
N LYS A 191 9.40 14.13 -9.54
CA LYS A 191 10.41 14.76 -10.41
C LYS A 191 10.56 13.98 -11.71
N GLU A 192 10.64 12.66 -11.64
CA GLU A 192 10.77 11.77 -12.80
C GLU A 192 9.54 11.89 -13.71
N ILE A 193 8.34 11.72 -13.17
CA ILE A 193 7.07 11.79 -13.89
C ILE A 193 6.86 13.17 -14.53
N ASP A 194 7.23 14.26 -13.83
CA ASP A 194 7.17 15.61 -14.36
C ASP A 194 8.11 15.84 -15.55
N GLY A 195 9.23 15.12 -15.58
CA GLY A 195 10.20 15.17 -16.67
C GLY A 195 9.71 14.48 -17.95
N ASP A 196 8.78 13.54 -17.86
CA ASP A 196 8.30 12.73 -19.00
C ASP A 196 6.77 12.57 -19.02
N LYS A 197 6.06 13.70 -18.92
CA LYS A 197 4.59 13.76 -18.78
C LYS A 197 3.84 13.07 -19.92
N ASP A 198 4.34 13.12 -21.13
CA ASP A 198 3.68 12.54 -22.31
C ASP A 198 3.62 11.01 -22.22
N ASP A 199 4.56 10.40 -21.55
CA ASP A 199 4.60 8.95 -21.35
C ASP A 199 3.61 8.46 -20.29
N THR A 200 2.99 9.36 -19.51
CA THR A 200 1.93 9.01 -18.56
C THR A 200 0.58 8.70 -19.20
N THR A 201 0.43 8.91 -20.51
CA THR A 201 -0.82 8.68 -21.26
C THR A 201 -0.79 7.42 -22.15
N LYS A 202 0.28 6.65 -22.07
CA LYS A 202 0.48 5.40 -22.81
C LYS A 202 1.20 4.38 -21.94
N PRO A 203 1.12 3.08 -22.27
CA PRO A 203 1.87 2.06 -21.56
C PRO A 203 3.38 2.34 -21.61
N SER A 204 3.97 2.68 -20.47
CA SER A 204 5.37 3.08 -20.33
C SER A 204 5.87 2.80 -18.91
N GLN A 205 7.18 2.98 -18.67
CA GLN A 205 7.75 2.97 -17.32
C GLN A 205 7.15 4.12 -16.50
N THR A 206 7.09 5.33 -17.04
CA THR A 206 6.57 6.52 -16.38
C THR A 206 5.10 6.35 -15.94
N LEU A 207 4.26 5.68 -16.76
CA LEU A 207 2.90 5.34 -16.33
C LEU A 207 2.89 4.35 -15.15
N GLN A 208 3.84 3.42 -15.08
CA GLN A 208 3.98 2.53 -13.94
C GLN A 208 4.40 3.33 -12.69
N ASP A 209 5.30 4.29 -12.85
CA ASP A 209 5.77 5.13 -11.75
C ASP A 209 4.67 6.06 -11.21
N VAL A 210 3.69 6.46 -12.03
CA VAL A 210 2.45 7.09 -11.55
C VAL A 210 1.68 6.17 -10.59
N TYR A 211 1.63 4.86 -10.86
CA TYR A 211 1.00 3.91 -9.93
C TYR A 211 1.85 3.66 -8.69
N VAL A 212 3.18 3.58 -8.81
CA VAL A 212 4.09 3.48 -7.66
C VAL A 212 3.99 4.72 -6.77
N LEU A 213 3.84 5.91 -7.36
CA LEU A 213 3.57 7.15 -6.63
C LEU A 213 2.27 7.07 -5.81
N ALA A 214 1.20 6.51 -6.38
CA ALA A 214 -0.04 6.28 -5.64
C ALA A 214 0.16 5.34 -4.45
N GLN A 215 0.97 4.28 -4.61
CA GLN A 215 1.31 3.35 -3.53
C GLN A 215 2.16 4.01 -2.43
N ALA A 216 3.07 4.91 -2.80
CA ALA A 216 3.85 5.69 -1.83
C ALA A 216 2.96 6.59 -0.98
N TYR A 217 1.99 7.29 -1.59
CA TYR A 217 0.98 8.06 -0.84
C TYR A 217 0.11 7.19 0.07
N TYR A 218 -0.32 6.01 -0.41
CA TYR A 218 -1.06 5.05 0.40
C TYR A 218 -0.28 4.55 1.61
N SER A 219 1.03 4.33 1.42
CA SER A 219 1.93 3.76 2.45
C SER A 219 2.51 4.82 3.40
N SER A 220 2.25 6.10 3.16
CA SER A 220 2.70 7.20 4.01
C SER A 220 2.10 7.11 5.42
N THR A 221 2.71 7.79 6.38
CA THR A 221 2.23 7.83 7.76
C THR A 221 2.04 9.28 8.21
N PRO A 222 0.79 9.77 8.33
CA PRO A 222 -0.48 9.10 7.96
C PRO A 222 -0.63 8.90 6.44
N PRO A 223 -1.47 7.95 5.99
CA PRO A 223 -1.73 7.76 4.56
C PRO A 223 -2.37 9.00 3.91
N ASP A 224 -1.87 9.39 2.75
CA ASP A 224 -2.52 10.41 1.92
C ASP A 224 -3.46 9.75 0.92
N TYR A 225 -4.68 9.48 1.37
CA TYR A 225 -5.68 8.79 0.57
C TYR A 225 -6.14 9.58 -0.66
N LEU A 226 -6.12 10.93 -0.62
CA LEU A 226 -6.55 11.73 -1.77
C LEU A 226 -5.54 11.67 -2.91
N ASN A 227 -4.26 11.89 -2.64
CA ASN A 227 -3.23 11.76 -3.66
C ASN A 227 -3.09 10.30 -4.13
N CYS A 228 -3.23 9.32 -3.23
CA CYS A 228 -3.32 7.91 -3.63
C CYS A 228 -4.46 7.68 -4.63
N ALA A 229 -5.67 8.16 -4.35
CA ALA A 229 -6.81 8.01 -5.24
C ALA A 229 -6.56 8.68 -6.59
N TRP A 230 -6.02 9.90 -6.60
CA TRP A 230 -5.74 10.63 -7.83
C TRP A 230 -4.78 9.89 -8.75
N TYR A 231 -3.58 9.58 -8.26
CA TYR A 231 -2.54 8.97 -9.09
C TYR A 231 -2.87 7.52 -9.47
N ALA A 232 -3.52 6.74 -8.58
CA ALA A 232 -4.01 5.42 -8.96
C ALA A 232 -5.11 5.48 -10.02
N THR A 233 -6.03 6.46 -9.96
CA THR A 233 -7.06 6.67 -10.98
C THR A 233 -6.43 7.10 -12.31
N ARG A 234 -5.42 7.99 -12.28
CA ARG A 234 -4.66 8.38 -13.46
C ARG A 234 -3.97 7.18 -14.10
N ALA A 235 -3.27 6.37 -13.32
CA ALA A 235 -2.61 5.16 -13.83
C ALA A 235 -3.64 4.18 -14.44
N ALA A 236 -4.76 3.94 -13.78
CA ALA A 236 -5.82 3.06 -14.29
C ALA A 236 -6.43 3.57 -15.60
N ALA A 237 -6.56 4.89 -15.78
CA ALA A 237 -7.15 5.50 -16.96
C ALA A 237 -6.38 5.15 -18.25
N PHE A 238 -5.06 5.07 -18.17
CA PHE A 238 -4.17 4.84 -19.33
C PHE A 238 -3.53 3.46 -19.36
N ALA A 239 -3.73 2.64 -18.32
CA ALA A 239 -3.21 1.28 -18.29
C ALA A 239 -3.91 0.38 -19.33
N PRO A 240 -3.18 -0.61 -19.90
CA PRO A 240 -3.80 -1.68 -20.68
C PRO A 240 -4.88 -2.42 -19.86
N ALA A 241 -5.92 -2.92 -20.53
CA ALA A 241 -7.07 -3.55 -19.90
C ALA A 241 -6.69 -4.67 -18.90
N ALA A 242 -5.65 -5.44 -19.21
CA ALA A 242 -5.16 -6.52 -18.35
C ALA A 242 -4.66 -6.03 -16.98
N TYR A 243 -4.21 -4.78 -16.87
CA TYR A 243 -3.67 -4.20 -15.64
C TYR A 243 -4.66 -3.32 -14.88
N LYS A 244 -5.71 -2.84 -15.55
CA LYS A 244 -6.76 -2.02 -14.88
C LYS A 244 -7.36 -2.72 -13.67
N THR A 245 -7.65 -4.01 -13.80
CA THR A 245 -8.22 -4.83 -12.70
C THR A 245 -7.31 -4.92 -11.46
N THR A 246 -6.02 -4.65 -11.61
CA THR A 246 -5.05 -4.61 -10.51
C THR A 246 -4.96 -3.21 -9.89
N ILE A 247 -5.07 -2.16 -10.72
CA ILE A 247 -4.88 -0.76 -10.31
C ILE A 247 -6.16 -0.15 -9.73
N GLU A 248 -7.31 -0.34 -10.39
CA GLU A 248 -8.60 0.24 -9.99
C GLU A 248 -9.03 -0.04 -8.54
N PRO A 249 -8.78 -1.24 -7.98
CA PRO A 249 -9.10 -1.49 -6.57
C PRO A 249 -8.41 -0.55 -5.60
N LEU A 250 -7.14 -0.20 -5.84
CA LEU A 250 -6.42 0.77 -4.98
C LEU A 250 -7.02 2.17 -5.12
N ALA A 251 -7.29 2.62 -6.34
CA ALA A 251 -7.87 3.93 -6.62
C ALA A 251 -9.20 4.11 -5.90
N THR A 252 -10.11 3.15 -6.09
CA THR A 252 -11.43 3.16 -5.45
C THR A 252 -11.34 3.02 -3.93
N TYR A 253 -10.43 2.19 -3.42
CA TYR A 253 -10.20 2.04 -2.00
C TYR A 253 -9.74 3.35 -1.35
N CYS A 254 -8.73 4.00 -1.92
CA CYS A 254 -8.20 5.26 -1.40
C CYS A 254 -9.28 6.35 -1.40
N TYR A 255 -10.06 6.48 -2.49
CA TYR A 255 -11.14 7.45 -2.54
C TYR A 255 -12.18 7.20 -1.44
N LYS A 256 -12.67 5.95 -1.32
CA LYS A 256 -13.65 5.58 -0.29
C LYS A 256 -13.11 5.74 1.14
N LYS A 257 -11.82 5.50 1.36
CA LYS A 257 -11.21 5.70 2.68
C LYS A 257 -11.18 7.16 3.08
N TYR A 258 -11.03 8.07 2.14
CA TYR A 258 -11.09 9.50 2.41
C TYR A 258 -12.52 10.02 2.48
N HIS A 259 -13.36 9.69 1.50
CA HIS A 259 -14.70 10.27 1.32
C HIS A 259 -15.81 9.51 2.07
N GLY A 260 -15.59 8.23 2.40
CA GLY A 260 -16.57 7.36 3.06
C GLY A 260 -17.34 6.46 2.09
N ASN A 261 -17.60 6.92 0.87
CA ASN A 261 -18.29 6.17 -0.18
C ASN A 261 -17.70 6.47 -1.57
N ALA A 262 -18.40 6.11 -2.64
CA ALA A 262 -17.94 6.34 -4.02
C ALA A 262 -18.56 7.58 -4.68
N ASP A 263 -19.35 8.38 -3.98
CA ASP A 263 -20.04 9.54 -4.54
C ASP A 263 -19.02 10.58 -5.03
N GLY A 264 -19.19 11.08 -6.25
CA GLY A 264 -18.27 12.04 -6.86
C GLY A 264 -16.96 11.45 -7.38
N TYR A 265 -16.73 10.13 -7.29
CA TYR A 265 -15.51 9.50 -7.83
C TYR A 265 -15.42 9.63 -9.37
N ASP A 266 -16.54 9.65 -10.08
CA ASP A 266 -16.65 9.88 -11.50
C ASP A 266 -16.07 11.24 -11.95
N ALA A 267 -16.20 12.27 -11.12
CA ALA A 267 -15.56 13.56 -11.36
C ALA A 267 -14.02 13.43 -11.35
N MET A 268 -13.46 12.65 -10.42
CA MET A 268 -12.01 12.36 -10.41
C MET A 268 -11.59 11.55 -11.64
N GLN A 269 -12.36 10.51 -12.02
CA GLN A 269 -12.11 9.70 -13.22
C GLN A 269 -12.11 10.55 -14.50
N THR A 270 -12.95 11.57 -14.56
CA THR A 270 -12.99 12.51 -15.67
C THR A 270 -11.79 13.46 -15.66
N ALA A 271 -11.49 14.03 -14.51
CA ALA A 271 -10.43 15.03 -14.37
C ALA A 271 -9.03 14.46 -14.67
N VAL A 272 -8.75 13.22 -14.28
CA VAL A 272 -7.46 12.57 -14.55
C VAL A 272 -7.20 12.29 -16.03
N GLN A 273 -8.21 12.34 -16.92
CA GLN A 273 -8.00 12.14 -18.36
C GLN A 273 -7.13 13.23 -18.97
N THR A 274 -7.24 14.46 -18.46
CA THR A 274 -6.56 15.62 -19.01
C THR A 274 -5.50 16.20 -18.09
N ASN A 275 -5.45 15.78 -16.83
CA ASN A 275 -4.52 16.33 -15.85
C ASN A 275 -3.67 15.22 -15.21
N LEU A 276 -2.36 15.39 -15.24
CA LEU A 276 -1.45 14.51 -14.52
C LEU A 276 -1.54 14.78 -13.01
N ASP A 277 -1.36 16.02 -12.64
CA ASP A 277 -1.52 16.48 -11.25
C ASP A 277 -2.93 16.99 -10.99
N PRO A 278 -3.41 16.95 -9.75
CA PRO A 278 -4.71 17.51 -9.39
C PRO A 278 -4.78 19.01 -9.73
N PRO A 279 -5.80 19.47 -10.46
CA PRO A 279 -6.02 20.89 -10.64
C PRO A 279 -6.15 21.63 -9.31
N ALA A 280 -5.75 22.90 -9.28
CA ALA A 280 -5.82 23.70 -8.08
C ALA A 280 -7.25 23.69 -7.48
N GLY A 281 -7.35 23.35 -6.21
CA GLY A 281 -8.63 23.27 -5.49
C GLY A 281 -9.43 21.98 -5.73
N PHE A 282 -9.08 21.13 -6.68
CA PHE A 282 -9.84 19.90 -6.94
C PHE A 282 -9.89 18.97 -5.73
N LEU A 283 -8.72 18.61 -5.18
CA LEU A 283 -8.68 17.72 -4.01
C LEU A 283 -9.30 18.37 -2.76
N ALA A 284 -9.15 19.67 -2.60
CA ALA A 284 -9.79 20.41 -1.50
C ALA A 284 -11.33 20.43 -1.60
N GLY A 285 -11.88 20.23 -2.80
CA GLY A 285 -13.32 20.10 -3.04
C GLY A 285 -13.88 18.72 -2.69
N VAL A 286 -13.04 17.70 -2.54
CA VAL A 286 -13.47 16.36 -2.12
C VAL A 286 -13.68 16.38 -0.61
N LYS A 287 -14.91 16.19 -0.17
CA LYS A 287 -15.24 16.17 1.27
C LYS A 287 -14.68 14.92 1.92
N ALA A 288 -14.06 15.05 3.07
CA ALA A 288 -13.68 13.91 3.90
C ALA A 288 -14.92 13.21 4.46
N ALA A 289 -14.80 11.90 4.70
CA ALA A 289 -15.80 11.19 5.50
C ALA A 289 -15.91 11.86 6.88
N PRO A 290 -17.12 12.01 7.42
CA PRO A 290 -17.29 12.48 8.78
C PRO A 290 -16.51 11.57 9.75
N LYS A 291 -15.80 12.18 10.69
CA LYS A 291 -15.13 11.40 11.73
C LYS A 291 -16.20 10.74 12.61
N PRO A 292 -15.92 9.55 13.20
CA PRO A 292 -16.86 8.92 14.12
C PRO A 292 -17.34 9.88 15.24
N ALA A 293 -16.45 10.72 15.76
CA ALA A 293 -16.82 11.73 16.77
C ALA A 293 -17.82 12.78 16.24
N ASP A 294 -17.69 13.23 14.98
CA ASP A 294 -18.62 14.21 14.39
C ASP A 294 -20.00 13.56 14.15
N LEU A 295 -20.02 12.27 13.81
CA LEU A 295 -21.27 11.50 13.67
C LEU A 295 -21.96 11.36 15.03
N VAL A 296 -21.21 11.06 16.09
CA VAL A 296 -21.72 10.97 17.45
C VAL A 296 -22.28 12.32 17.91
N ALA A 297 -21.54 13.42 17.72
CA ALA A 297 -22.02 14.75 18.08
C ALA A 297 -23.35 15.08 17.38
N SER A 298 -23.45 14.77 16.07
CA SER A 298 -24.71 14.97 15.33
C SER A 298 -25.84 14.06 15.84
N LEU A 299 -25.54 12.83 16.20
CA LEU A 299 -26.50 11.88 16.75
C LEU A 299 -27.03 12.36 18.11
N VAL A 300 -26.15 12.77 19.01
CA VAL A 300 -26.51 13.28 20.34
C VAL A 300 -27.33 14.56 20.21
N GLU A 301 -26.92 15.50 19.33
CA GLU A 301 -27.66 16.76 19.12
C GLU A 301 -29.08 16.52 18.55
N SER A 302 -29.22 15.52 17.67
CA SER A 302 -30.51 15.25 16.98
C SER A 302 -31.45 14.34 17.80
N THR A 303 -30.98 13.71 18.89
CA THR A 303 -31.75 12.76 19.68
C THR A 303 -32.22 13.37 21.00
N PRO A 304 -33.52 13.71 21.15
CA PRO A 304 -34.03 14.38 22.36
C PRO A 304 -33.94 13.50 23.62
N ASP A 305 -34.10 12.20 23.51
CA ASP A 305 -33.97 11.23 24.59
C ASP A 305 -32.91 10.18 24.25
N LEU A 306 -31.69 10.40 24.71
CA LEU A 306 -30.52 9.53 24.45
C LEU A 306 -30.70 8.10 24.95
N ALA A 307 -31.58 7.87 25.94
CA ALA A 307 -31.87 6.52 26.41
C ALA A 307 -32.53 5.65 25.34
N THR A 308 -33.19 6.26 24.35
CA THR A 308 -33.86 5.55 23.24
C THR A 308 -32.95 5.12 22.11
N LEU A 309 -31.71 5.56 22.11
CA LEU A 309 -30.73 5.13 21.12
C LEU A 309 -30.61 3.60 21.08
N ALA A 310 -30.40 3.04 19.89
CA ALA A 310 -30.08 1.63 19.73
C ALA A 310 -28.76 1.28 20.45
N LEU A 311 -28.55 0.01 20.80
CA LEU A 311 -27.34 -0.41 21.52
C LEU A 311 -26.07 -0.04 20.77
N GLY A 312 -26.00 -0.35 19.48
CA GLY A 312 -24.81 -0.03 18.66
C GLY A 312 -24.53 1.48 18.56
N ASP A 313 -25.58 2.33 18.54
CA ASP A 313 -25.43 3.79 18.57
C ASP A 313 -24.87 4.26 19.91
N LYS A 314 -25.37 3.68 21.03
CA LYS A 314 -24.82 3.93 22.36
C LYS A 314 -23.34 3.54 22.44
N GLU A 315 -23.00 2.35 21.98
CA GLU A 315 -21.62 1.86 21.96
C GLU A 315 -20.71 2.75 21.11
N THR A 316 -21.16 3.15 19.91
CA THR A 316 -20.45 4.10 19.07
C THR A 316 -20.23 5.43 19.79
N ALA A 317 -21.25 5.93 20.49
CA ALA A 317 -21.13 7.15 21.27
C ALA A 317 -20.15 7.00 22.44
N LEU A 318 -20.21 5.88 23.18
CA LEU A 318 -19.27 5.61 24.29
C LEU A 318 -17.83 5.46 23.83
N GLN A 319 -17.61 4.97 22.62
CA GLN A 319 -16.28 4.78 22.05
C GLN A 319 -15.70 6.05 21.43
N TYR A 320 -16.51 6.86 20.77
CA TYR A 320 -16.05 7.98 19.95
C TYR A 320 -16.57 9.34 20.36
N GLY A 321 -17.51 9.44 21.30
CA GLY A 321 -18.13 10.68 21.77
C GLY A 321 -17.23 11.49 22.69
N THR A 322 -16.08 11.92 22.17
CA THR A 322 -15.07 12.69 22.93
C THR A 322 -15.28 14.20 22.86
N ALA A 323 -16.20 14.69 22.04
CA ALA A 323 -16.54 16.11 21.96
C ALA A 323 -17.18 16.57 23.27
N LEU A 324 -16.78 17.77 23.76
CA LEU A 324 -17.37 18.39 24.94
C LEU A 324 -18.68 19.07 24.54
N ASP A 325 -19.78 18.74 25.22
CA ASP A 325 -21.04 19.44 24.98
C ASP A 325 -20.96 20.91 25.45
N PRO A 326 -21.11 21.85 24.52
CA PRO A 326 -21.06 23.27 24.88
C PRO A 326 -22.22 23.71 25.78
N LYS A 327 -23.28 22.92 25.96
CA LYS A 327 -24.41 23.22 26.84
C LYS A 327 -24.11 22.88 28.29
N THR A 328 -23.17 21.98 28.58
CA THR A 328 -22.80 21.51 29.93
C THR A 328 -21.62 22.31 30.52
N GLY A 329 -21.31 22.05 31.78
CA GLY A 329 -20.16 22.63 32.48
C GLY A 329 -20.50 23.94 33.23
N THR A 330 -19.64 24.22 34.23
CA THR A 330 -19.73 25.46 35.03
C THR A 330 -19.13 26.64 34.29
N VAL A 331 -19.78 27.82 34.40
CA VAL A 331 -19.27 29.05 33.84
C VAL A 331 -18.30 29.71 34.84
N ASP A 332 -17.09 29.97 34.40
CA ASP A 332 -16.14 30.77 35.16
C ASP A 332 -16.64 32.23 35.28
N PRO A 333 -16.91 32.72 36.51
CA PRO A 333 -17.46 34.05 36.71
C PRO A 333 -16.54 35.18 36.24
N ALA A 334 -15.23 34.93 36.19
CA ALA A 334 -14.23 35.92 35.82
C ALA A 334 -14.09 36.09 34.30
N THR A 335 -14.24 34.98 33.55
CA THR A 335 -14.03 34.98 32.10
C THR A 335 -15.31 34.82 31.28
N GLY A 336 -16.41 34.43 31.91
CA GLY A 336 -17.67 34.07 31.24
C GLY A 336 -17.59 32.81 30.38
N LYS A 337 -16.48 32.08 30.39
CA LYS A 337 -16.27 30.87 29.64
C LYS A 337 -16.61 29.64 30.49
N LYS A 338 -17.06 28.57 29.85
CA LYS A 338 -17.28 27.29 30.52
C LYS A 338 -15.95 26.59 30.80
N ASP A 339 -15.82 26.01 31.98
CA ASP A 339 -14.65 25.22 32.37
C ASP A 339 -14.69 23.84 31.65
N PRO A 340 -13.75 23.55 30.74
CA PRO A 340 -13.73 22.27 30.02
C PRO A 340 -13.65 21.03 30.94
N LYS A 341 -13.13 21.18 32.16
CA LYS A 341 -13.02 20.09 33.13
C LYS A 341 -14.38 19.68 33.73
N THR A 342 -15.36 20.55 33.63
CA THR A 342 -16.72 20.33 34.16
C THR A 342 -17.75 20.10 33.05
N GLN A 343 -17.33 20.23 31.77
CA GLN A 343 -18.17 19.85 30.65
C GLN A 343 -18.21 18.34 30.52
N LYS A 344 -19.38 17.81 30.15
CA LYS A 344 -19.55 16.40 29.81
C LYS A 344 -19.17 16.20 28.35
N THR A 345 -18.69 15.01 28.06
CA THR A 345 -18.54 14.55 26.67
C THR A 345 -19.88 13.98 26.17
N ASP A 346 -20.03 13.87 24.85
CA ASP A 346 -21.18 13.19 24.25
C ASP A 346 -21.32 11.76 24.77
N ALA A 347 -20.21 11.06 25.02
CA ALA A 347 -20.19 9.73 25.62
C ALA A 347 -20.75 9.74 27.04
N ASP A 348 -20.35 10.73 27.88
CA ASP A 348 -20.87 10.86 29.24
C ASP A 348 -22.37 11.14 29.24
N GLU A 349 -22.89 11.95 28.33
CA GLU A 349 -24.32 12.24 28.22
C GLU A 349 -25.14 11.02 27.84
N VAL A 350 -24.65 10.25 26.84
CA VAL A 350 -25.28 8.99 26.44
C VAL A 350 -25.26 7.99 27.59
N PHE A 351 -24.13 7.84 28.29
CA PHE A 351 -24.03 6.93 29.41
C PHE A 351 -24.91 7.36 30.60
N ASP A 352 -24.92 8.63 30.95
CA ASP A 352 -25.75 9.17 32.01
C ASP A 352 -27.26 8.94 31.74
N SER A 353 -27.67 8.91 30.48
CA SER A 353 -29.06 8.65 30.09
C SER A 353 -29.53 7.23 30.45
N VAL A 354 -28.60 6.27 30.59
CA VAL A 354 -28.88 4.87 30.89
C VAL A 354 -28.36 4.42 32.26
N LYS A 355 -27.43 5.13 32.86
CA LYS A 355 -26.85 4.79 34.16
C LYS A 355 -27.91 4.57 35.23
N GLY A 356 -27.78 3.48 35.96
CA GLY A 356 -28.73 3.08 36.98
C GLY A 356 -30.06 2.48 36.45
N LYS A 357 -30.21 2.37 35.11
CA LYS A 357 -31.38 1.70 34.52
C LYS A 357 -31.09 0.20 34.34
N GLN A 358 -32.07 -0.60 34.70
CA GLN A 358 -32.05 -2.05 34.48
C GLN A 358 -32.44 -2.37 33.03
N VAL A 359 -31.77 -3.33 32.42
CA VAL A 359 -32.07 -3.82 31.07
C VAL A 359 -31.87 -5.33 30.99
N GLU A 360 -32.64 -5.99 30.14
CA GLU A 360 -32.51 -7.41 29.81
C GLU A 360 -31.95 -7.55 28.39
N PHE A 361 -30.91 -8.35 28.23
CA PHE A 361 -30.33 -8.72 26.95
C PHE A 361 -30.59 -10.20 26.66
N PRO A 362 -31.45 -10.52 25.70
CA PRO A 362 -31.72 -11.88 25.30
C PRO A 362 -30.66 -12.46 24.40
N ASN A 363 -30.37 -13.74 24.54
CA ASN A 363 -29.57 -14.52 23.61
C ASN A 363 -28.10 -14.00 23.39
N VAL A 364 -27.47 -13.43 24.42
CA VAL A 364 -26.11 -12.97 24.42
C VAL A 364 -25.12 -14.12 24.50
N THR A 365 -23.89 -13.94 23.95
CA THR A 365 -22.85 -14.99 23.95
C THR A 365 -21.93 -14.84 25.14
N VAL A 366 -21.71 -15.92 25.87
CA VAL A 366 -20.77 -15.99 26.98
C VAL A 366 -19.35 -16.10 26.41
N VAL A 367 -18.45 -15.19 26.79
CA VAL A 367 -17.01 -15.25 26.48
C VAL A 367 -16.26 -15.92 27.63
N THR A 368 -16.48 -15.41 28.84
CA THR A 368 -16.00 -16.04 30.08
C THR A 368 -17.05 -15.87 31.17
N ALA A 369 -17.05 -16.80 32.12
CA ALA A 369 -17.98 -16.76 33.28
C ALA A 369 -17.26 -17.26 34.53
N THR A 370 -17.60 -16.64 35.65
CA THR A 370 -17.32 -17.12 37.00
C THR A 370 -18.66 -17.29 37.74
N ASP A 371 -18.62 -17.63 38.99
CA ASP A 371 -19.87 -17.66 39.84
C ASP A 371 -20.44 -16.26 40.07
N SER A 372 -19.62 -15.21 39.97
CA SER A 372 -19.98 -13.84 40.35
C SER A 372 -19.90 -12.82 39.19
N GLN A 373 -19.38 -13.22 38.05
CA GLN A 373 -19.17 -12.30 36.89
C GLN A 373 -19.34 -13.01 35.57
N LEU A 374 -19.92 -12.32 34.60
CA LEU A 374 -20.00 -12.74 33.20
C LEU A 374 -19.32 -11.70 32.30
N VAL A 375 -18.56 -12.17 31.30
CA VAL A 375 -18.03 -11.36 30.21
C VAL A 375 -18.70 -11.83 28.92
N LEU A 376 -19.34 -10.91 28.20
CA LEU A 376 -20.32 -11.21 27.18
C LEU A 376 -20.03 -10.46 25.89
N GLU A 377 -20.40 -11.07 24.75
CA GLU A 377 -20.66 -10.38 23.49
C GLU A 377 -22.18 -10.12 23.42
N VAL A 378 -22.59 -8.86 23.50
CA VAL A 378 -24.00 -8.45 23.55
C VAL A 378 -24.43 -7.82 22.23
N SER A 379 -23.69 -6.88 21.68
CA SER A 379 -24.03 -6.24 20.41
C SER A 379 -23.70 -7.13 19.19
N ASP A 380 -24.34 -6.83 18.07
CA ASP A 380 -24.07 -7.52 16.80
C ASP A 380 -22.61 -7.34 16.37
N ASP A 381 -22.02 -6.18 16.61
CA ASP A 381 -20.61 -5.88 16.30
C ASP A 381 -19.65 -6.68 17.20
N ALA A 382 -19.96 -6.81 18.48
CA ALA A 382 -19.20 -7.63 19.42
C ALA A 382 -19.19 -9.10 18.99
N VAL A 383 -20.37 -9.63 18.65
CA VAL A 383 -20.52 -11.02 18.15
C VAL A 383 -19.78 -11.23 16.84
N ALA A 384 -19.85 -10.28 15.90
CA ALA A 384 -19.17 -10.37 14.60
C ALA A 384 -17.65 -10.28 14.73
N SER A 385 -17.13 -9.43 15.61
CA SER A 385 -15.70 -9.22 15.87
C SER A 385 -15.11 -10.24 16.86
N LYS A 386 -15.96 -10.99 17.58
CA LYS A 386 -15.58 -11.86 18.70
C LYS A 386 -14.82 -11.10 19.79
N THR A 387 -15.28 -9.90 20.09
CA THR A 387 -14.70 -9.02 21.10
C THR A 387 -15.77 -8.71 22.14
N PRO A 388 -15.57 -9.03 23.42
CA PRO A 388 -16.57 -8.75 24.43
C PRO A 388 -16.77 -7.25 24.62
N ASP A 389 -18.00 -6.84 24.84
CA ASP A 389 -18.45 -5.46 25.03
C ASP A 389 -19.13 -5.22 26.40
N PHE A 390 -19.50 -6.30 27.10
CA PHE A 390 -20.13 -6.21 28.42
C PHE A 390 -19.43 -7.07 29.48
N THR A 391 -19.35 -6.50 30.69
CA THR A 391 -19.07 -7.22 31.93
C THR A 391 -20.27 -7.08 32.88
N VAL A 392 -20.82 -8.19 33.35
CA VAL A 392 -21.95 -8.19 34.25
C VAL A 392 -21.54 -8.78 35.59
N ASN A 393 -21.54 -7.97 36.63
CA ASN A 393 -21.34 -8.39 38.00
C ASN A 393 -22.68 -8.90 38.56
N LEU A 394 -22.70 -10.16 38.97
CA LEU A 394 -23.93 -10.82 39.39
C LEU A 394 -24.32 -10.45 40.83
N LYS A 395 -25.60 -10.31 41.07
CA LYS A 395 -26.13 -10.03 42.39
C LYS A 395 -25.97 -11.22 43.36
N GLU A 396 -26.13 -12.43 42.82
CA GLU A 396 -25.97 -13.68 43.57
C GLU A 396 -25.12 -14.66 42.78
N PRO A 397 -24.27 -15.49 43.43
CA PRO A 397 -23.47 -16.48 42.78
C PRO A 397 -24.27 -17.50 41.97
N LEU A 398 -23.80 -17.83 40.77
CA LEU A 398 -24.41 -18.83 39.91
C LEU A 398 -24.23 -20.24 40.48
N LYS A 399 -25.29 -21.02 40.50
CA LYS A 399 -25.26 -22.45 40.86
C LYS A 399 -24.66 -23.30 39.74
N THR A 400 -24.78 -22.84 38.50
CA THR A 400 -24.22 -23.48 37.30
C THR A 400 -23.58 -22.39 36.46
N ILE A 401 -22.30 -22.53 36.24
CA ILE A 401 -21.52 -21.55 35.47
C ILE A 401 -21.67 -21.88 33.98
N PRO A 402 -22.15 -20.96 33.14
CA PRO A 402 -22.29 -21.16 31.72
C PRO A 402 -20.88 -21.30 31.07
N GLN A 403 -20.80 -22.05 29.96
CA GLN A 403 -19.55 -22.28 29.25
C GLN A 403 -19.31 -21.20 28.16
N PRO A 404 -18.07 -20.92 27.79
CA PRO A 404 -17.78 -20.09 26.63
C PRO A 404 -18.51 -20.54 25.38
N GLY A 405 -19.20 -19.62 24.71
CA GLY A 405 -20.04 -19.89 23.54
C GLY A 405 -21.51 -20.16 23.86
N ASP A 406 -21.89 -20.36 25.15
CA ASP A 406 -23.30 -20.51 25.53
C ASP A 406 -24.08 -19.24 25.21
N LYS A 407 -25.36 -19.43 24.82
CA LYS A 407 -26.31 -18.35 24.61
C LYS A 407 -27.25 -18.26 25.81
N ILE A 408 -27.19 -17.15 26.51
CA ILE A 408 -28.00 -16.89 27.72
C ILE A 408 -28.83 -15.61 27.57
N THR A 409 -29.83 -15.46 28.41
CA THR A 409 -30.50 -14.17 28.66
C THR A 409 -29.99 -13.64 29.99
N VAL A 410 -29.57 -12.39 30.02
CA VAL A 410 -29.02 -11.74 31.22
C VAL A 410 -29.72 -10.41 31.43
N ASP A 411 -30.02 -10.07 32.66
CA ASP A 411 -30.39 -8.71 33.07
C ASP A 411 -29.29 -8.09 33.93
N GLY A 412 -29.36 -6.78 34.11
CA GLY A 412 -28.45 -6.03 34.97
C GLY A 412 -28.69 -4.54 34.88
N THR A 413 -28.00 -3.80 35.73
CA THR A 413 -28.12 -2.34 35.86
C THR A 413 -26.86 -1.69 35.34
N TYR A 414 -26.94 -0.71 34.42
CA TYR A 414 -25.79 0.05 33.93
C TYR A 414 -25.06 0.77 35.06
N ASP A 415 -23.76 0.54 35.22
CA ASP A 415 -22.94 1.10 36.30
C ASP A 415 -21.83 2.03 35.77
N SER A 416 -20.96 1.54 34.88
CA SER A 416 -19.83 2.24 34.38
C SER A 416 -19.45 1.77 32.97
N TYR A 417 -18.52 2.49 32.31
CA TYR A 417 -17.96 2.08 31.02
C TYR A 417 -16.49 2.50 30.87
N THR A 418 -15.80 1.85 29.94
CA THR A 418 -14.54 2.31 29.34
C THR A 418 -14.72 2.48 27.84
N GLY A 419 -14.17 3.53 27.24
CA GLY A 419 -14.35 3.80 25.80
C GLY A 419 -13.30 3.10 24.90
N SER A 420 -12.12 2.76 25.43
CA SER A 420 -11.07 2.12 24.63
C SER A 420 -10.18 1.19 25.48
N PRO A 421 -10.30 -0.15 25.32
CA PRO A 421 -11.35 -0.81 24.53
C PRO A 421 -12.72 -0.54 25.12
N LEU A 422 -13.76 -0.59 24.26
CA LEU A 422 -15.13 -0.44 24.75
C LEU A 422 -15.48 -1.60 25.68
N MET A 423 -15.95 -1.26 26.88
CA MET A 423 -16.49 -2.22 27.85
C MET A 423 -17.52 -1.55 28.72
N ILE A 424 -18.74 -2.04 28.69
CA ILE A 424 -19.82 -1.59 29.54
C ILE A 424 -19.91 -2.53 30.76
N THR A 425 -19.88 -1.96 31.96
CA THR A 425 -20.03 -2.72 33.24
C THR A 425 -21.42 -2.56 33.76
N MET A 426 -22.04 -3.70 34.12
CA MET A 426 -23.31 -3.77 34.76
C MET A 426 -23.17 -4.37 36.15
N THR A 427 -24.05 -3.97 37.05
CA THR A 427 -24.21 -4.51 38.42
C THR A 427 -25.61 -5.12 38.62
N ASP A 428 -25.79 -5.77 39.74
CA ASP A 428 -27.05 -6.44 40.11
C ASP A 428 -27.56 -7.44 39.06
N GLY A 429 -26.59 -8.06 38.30
CA GLY A 429 -26.91 -8.95 37.21
C GLY A 429 -27.56 -10.27 37.66
N SER A 430 -28.39 -10.83 36.80
CA SER A 430 -28.87 -12.20 36.94
C SER A 430 -29.02 -12.90 35.59
N VAL A 431 -28.87 -14.24 35.58
CA VAL A 431 -29.16 -15.05 34.39
C VAL A 431 -30.65 -15.40 34.43
N VAL A 432 -31.39 -14.94 33.42
CA VAL A 432 -32.83 -15.18 33.31
C VAL A 432 -33.06 -16.61 32.79
N PRO A 433 -33.81 -17.45 33.50
CA PRO A 433 -34.08 -18.82 33.06
C PRO A 433 -34.85 -18.85 31.74
N LYS A 434 -34.42 -19.72 30.79
CA LYS A 434 -35.21 -19.96 29.57
C LYS A 434 -36.63 -20.38 29.93
N LYS A 435 -37.63 -19.62 29.48
CA LYS A 435 -39.04 -20.01 29.64
C LYS A 435 -39.26 -21.36 28.94
N PRO A 436 -39.83 -22.37 29.62
CA PRO A 436 -40.10 -23.64 28.98
C PRO A 436 -40.93 -23.45 27.70
N ALA A 437 -40.51 -24.05 26.60
CA ALA A 437 -41.29 -24.03 25.36
C ALA A 437 -42.71 -24.53 25.66
N ALA A 438 -43.71 -23.75 25.27
CA ALA A 438 -45.12 -24.13 25.42
C ALA A 438 -45.32 -25.50 24.75
N LYS A 439 -45.84 -26.51 25.50
CA LYS A 439 -46.16 -27.81 24.94
C LYS A 439 -47.05 -27.60 23.70
N PRO A 440 -46.78 -28.26 22.58
CA PRO A 440 -47.67 -28.21 21.43
C PRO A 440 -49.07 -28.62 21.87
N ALA A 441 -50.09 -27.85 21.51
CA ALA A 441 -51.46 -28.20 21.73
C ALA A 441 -51.74 -29.60 21.10
N PRO A 442 -52.52 -30.50 21.78
CA PRO A 442 -52.82 -31.82 21.23
C PRO A 442 -53.54 -31.66 19.90
N ALA A 443 -53.05 -32.35 18.89
CA ALA A 443 -53.64 -32.37 17.55
C ALA A 443 -55.06 -32.91 17.65
N HIS A 444 -56.04 -32.10 17.30
CA HIS A 444 -57.41 -32.58 17.11
C HIS A 444 -57.46 -33.52 15.91
N HIS A 445 -57.67 -34.79 16.17
CA HIS A 445 -58.03 -35.75 15.12
C HIS A 445 -59.48 -35.43 14.66
N PRO A 446 -59.66 -35.22 13.35
CA PRO A 446 -61.04 -35.12 12.82
C PRO A 446 -61.68 -36.49 12.88
N VAL A 447 -62.81 -36.56 13.61
CA VAL A 447 -63.73 -37.74 13.60
C VAL A 447 -64.46 -37.70 12.28
N HIS A 448 -64.21 -38.69 11.40
CA HIS A 448 -65.07 -38.95 10.23
C HIS A 448 -66.41 -39.55 10.71
N HIS A 449 -67.53 -38.89 10.36
CA HIS A 449 -68.80 -39.45 10.18
C HIS A 449 -69.17 -39.62 8.74
#